data_bb50741fef5f791555b3034d491eac7b
#
_entry.id   bb50741fef5f791555b3034d491eac7b
#
_cell.length_a   1.000
_cell.length_b   1.000
_cell.length_c   1.000
_cell.angle_alpha   90.00
_cell.angle_beta   90.00
_cell.angle_gamma   90.00
#
_symmetry.space_group_name_H-M   'P 1'
#
loop_
_entity.id
_entity.type
_entity.pdbx_description
1 polymer ?
#
loop_
_entity_poly.entity_id
_entity_poly.type
_entity_poly.pdbx_seq_one_letter_code
_entity_poly.pdbx_strand_id
1 'polypeptide(L)'
;MTKLLKSVLALSVAAIVSGLFPMSALAGTAFDEKFADKTLRIDYIFSGDAAEQSVSLCRMSSSEGWYGRRGNLDGMPLRGNGEVVMTDAETGKQLYVWSFSSLFSEWLTTDEAQHTSRSFEHTVLLPMPLAKADVALRLFDKHGSVCAEHRFLLEPSDILIRRQRPSGTSWRYFHKGGDSRECIDVVIVAEGYAKKDMRLFHKDAQAACDAVLSAPPFSQFADRLNIIAVDSVSEDSGVSEPLKGIWRDTAIKSHFSTFYSDRYLTSENVHDIHDLLSGIPYEHIIILANTDTYGGGGIYNSYTLTTAHHSKFRPVVVHEFGHSFGGLADEYFYDFADALDSSYDISVEPWEPNITTLVDFDAKWKDMLPDGCPVPTPGGHLKVNELDNSQDAIDRIGVYEGGGYLLHGVFRPSDNCRMRTNEAAGFCPVCRRALSDFILFYTGN
;
A
#
# COMPACT_ATOMS: atom_id res chain seq x y z
N MET A 1 16.99 21.73 93.89
CA MET A 1 15.74 21.51 93.14
C MET A 1 16.10 21.37 91.69
N THR A 2 16.27 20.12 91.21
CA THR A 2 15.49 19.31 90.31
C THR A 2 15.30 19.96 88.91
N LYS A 3 15.86 19.48 87.84
CA LYS A 3 15.45 18.32 87.06
C LYS A 3 16.46 17.98 85.95
N LEU A 4 16.70 16.70 85.78
CA LEU A 4 17.42 16.04 84.72
C LEU A 4 16.77 16.39 83.36
N LEU A 5 17.63 16.52 82.30
CA LEU A 5 17.20 16.25 80.92
C LEU A 5 18.20 15.28 80.29
N LYS A 6 17.70 14.11 79.96
CA LYS A 6 18.41 13.04 79.24
C LYS A 6 18.52 13.39 77.76
N SER A 7 19.72 13.43 77.24
CA SER A 7 19.97 13.48 75.77
C SER A 7 20.01 12.05 75.28
N VAL A 8 19.11 11.76 74.30
CA VAL A 8 19.12 10.51 73.54
C VAL A 8 19.88 10.76 72.27
N LEU A 9 20.97 10.08 72.07
CA LEU A 9 21.80 10.05 70.89
C LEU A 9 21.12 9.08 69.89
N ALA A 10 20.60 9.61 68.75
CA ALA A 10 20.10 8.80 67.67
C ALA A 10 21.24 8.52 66.71
N LEU A 11 21.69 7.28 66.58
CA LEU A 11 22.57 6.79 65.51
C LEU A 11 21.71 6.61 64.25
N SER A 12 22.01 7.39 63.23
CA SER A 12 21.48 7.19 61.90
C SER A 12 22.35 6.16 61.18
N VAL A 13 21.84 4.95 61.00
CA VAL A 13 22.43 3.95 60.12
C VAL A 13 21.95 4.25 58.69
N ALA A 14 22.83 4.76 57.84
CA ALA A 14 22.58 4.89 56.41
C ALA A 14 22.70 3.51 55.75
N ALA A 15 21.56 2.90 55.39
CA ALA A 15 21.55 1.71 54.58
C ALA A 15 21.78 2.12 53.12
N ILE A 16 22.94 1.79 52.58
CA ILE A 16 23.22 1.85 51.13
C ILE A 16 22.42 0.71 50.49
N VAL A 17 21.26 1.04 49.93
CA VAL A 17 20.53 0.14 49.03
C VAL A 17 21.18 0.23 47.66
N SER A 18 22.09 -0.70 47.36
CA SER A 18 22.56 -0.98 46.00
C SER A 18 21.37 -1.50 45.19
N GLY A 19 20.72 -0.59 44.48
CA GLY A 19 19.70 -0.93 43.49
C GLY A 19 20.35 -1.72 42.36
N LEU A 20 20.27 -3.03 42.43
CA LEU A 20 20.34 -3.87 41.24
C LEU A 20 19.12 -3.53 40.38
N PHE A 21 19.28 -2.66 39.38
CA PHE A 21 18.35 -2.60 38.29
C PHE A 21 18.41 -3.96 37.58
N PRO A 22 17.30 -4.70 37.45
CA PRO A 22 17.30 -5.86 36.60
C PRO A 22 17.58 -5.32 35.18
N MET A 23 18.72 -5.71 34.59
CA MET A 23 18.83 -5.72 33.14
C MET A 23 17.66 -6.59 32.66
N SER A 24 16.59 -5.94 32.18
CA SER A 24 15.58 -6.59 31.38
C SER A 24 16.34 -7.15 30.20
N ALA A 25 16.62 -8.46 30.22
CA ALA A 25 16.90 -9.17 28.97
C ALA A 25 15.71 -8.84 28.05
N LEU A 26 15.98 -8.15 26.97
CA LEU A 26 15.02 -7.98 25.89
C LEU A 26 14.60 -9.42 25.53
N ALA A 27 13.43 -9.86 25.98
CA ALA A 27 12.80 -11.05 25.47
C ALA A 27 12.67 -10.81 23.96
N GLY A 28 13.30 -11.64 23.14
CA GLY A 28 13.21 -11.55 21.70
C GLY A 28 11.73 -11.48 21.30
N THR A 29 11.40 -10.62 20.35
CA THR A 29 10.02 -10.53 19.87
C THR A 29 9.67 -11.83 19.17
N ALA A 30 8.37 -12.14 19.01
CA ALA A 30 7.91 -13.31 18.24
C ALA A 30 8.44 -13.29 16.79
N PHE A 31 8.85 -12.11 16.30
CA PHE A 31 9.55 -11.93 15.04
C PHE A 31 10.98 -12.51 15.11
N ASP A 32 11.79 -12.15 16.10
CA ASP A 32 13.20 -12.52 16.21
C ASP A 32 13.40 -14.04 16.44
N GLU A 33 12.35 -14.74 16.89
CA GLU A 33 12.36 -16.21 17.01
C GLU A 33 12.26 -16.93 15.65
N LYS A 34 11.74 -16.26 14.61
CA LYS A 34 11.42 -16.87 13.32
C LYS A 34 12.22 -16.27 12.16
N PHE A 35 12.60 -15.00 12.29
CA PHE A 35 13.19 -14.23 11.20
C PHE A 35 14.47 -13.52 11.60
N ALA A 36 15.41 -13.44 10.65
CA ALA A 36 16.55 -12.55 10.74
C ALA A 36 16.11 -11.11 10.39
N ASP A 37 16.83 -10.11 10.92
CA ASP A 37 16.62 -8.71 10.52
C ASP A 37 17.19 -8.43 9.12
N LYS A 38 16.58 -9.09 8.12
CA LYS A 38 16.94 -9.03 6.70
C LYS A 38 15.70 -9.13 5.84
N THR A 39 15.74 -8.42 4.72
CA THR A 39 14.74 -8.54 3.67
C THR A 39 15.13 -9.63 2.68
N LEU A 40 14.22 -10.56 2.41
CA LEU A 40 14.23 -11.44 1.26
C LEU A 40 13.37 -10.81 0.18
N ARG A 41 13.96 -10.43 -0.94
CA ARG A 41 13.27 -9.97 -2.14
C ARG A 41 13.16 -11.12 -3.12
N ILE A 42 11.95 -11.35 -3.61
CA ILE A 42 11.65 -12.34 -4.64
C ILE A 42 11.03 -11.62 -5.83
N ASP A 43 11.71 -11.67 -6.96
CA ASP A 43 11.22 -11.12 -8.22
C ASP A 43 10.56 -12.23 -9.04
N TYR A 44 9.34 -11.94 -9.50
CA TYR A 44 8.51 -12.82 -10.31
C TYR A 44 8.19 -12.21 -11.66
N ILE A 45 7.86 -13.07 -12.60
CA ILE A 45 7.16 -12.73 -13.83
C ILE A 45 5.79 -13.40 -13.78
N PHE A 46 4.74 -12.61 -13.91
CA PHE A 46 3.38 -13.07 -14.14
C PHE A 46 3.13 -13.01 -15.65
N SER A 47 2.60 -14.07 -16.22
CA SER A 47 2.37 -14.14 -17.67
C SER A 47 1.15 -14.97 -18.01
N GLY A 48 0.61 -14.75 -19.20
CA GLY A 48 -0.56 -15.46 -19.72
C GLY A 48 -1.55 -14.52 -20.37
N ASP A 49 -2.80 -14.94 -20.36
CA ASP A 49 -3.96 -14.23 -20.91
C ASP A 49 -5.19 -14.45 -20.01
N ALA A 50 -6.37 -14.04 -20.44
CA ALA A 50 -7.59 -14.18 -19.64
C ALA A 50 -7.98 -15.64 -19.34
N ALA A 51 -7.50 -16.62 -20.13
CA ALA A 51 -7.82 -18.04 -19.97
C ALA A 51 -6.78 -18.81 -19.12
N GLU A 52 -5.50 -18.52 -19.33
CA GLU A 52 -4.41 -19.23 -18.63
C GLU A 52 -3.38 -18.23 -18.08
N GLN A 53 -3.08 -18.36 -16.79
CA GLN A 53 -2.07 -17.54 -16.13
C GLN A 53 -0.96 -18.41 -15.55
N SER A 54 0.23 -17.86 -15.48
CA SER A 54 1.41 -18.50 -14.89
C SER A 54 2.23 -17.54 -14.06
N VAL A 55 2.89 -18.10 -13.04
CA VAL A 55 3.83 -17.38 -12.16
C VAL A 55 5.19 -18.05 -12.28
N SER A 56 6.21 -17.28 -12.60
CA SER A 56 7.58 -17.75 -12.72
C SER A 56 8.51 -16.99 -11.79
N LEU A 57 9.33 -17.73 -11.02
CA LEU A 57 10.41 -17.14 -10.23
C LEU A 57 11.51 -16.63 -11.16
N CYS A 58 11.83 -15.34 -11.05
CA CYS A 58 12.91 -14.72 -11.81
C CYS A 58 14.24 -14.77 -11.04
N ARG A 59 14.26 -14.23 -9.82
CA ARG A 59 15.45 -14.22 -8.97
C ARG A 59 15.08 -14.02 -7.50
N MET A 60 16.01 -14.39 -6.62
CA MET A 60 15.96 -14.08 -5.19
C MET A 60 17.17 -13.24 -4.79
N SER A 61 16.95 -12.28 -3.90
CA SER A 61 18.03 -11.51 -3.30
C SER A 61 17.74 -11.19 -1.84
N SER A 62 18.79 -10.86 -1.09
CA SER A 62 18.68 -10.46 0.31
C SER A 62 19.42 -9.17 0.58
N SER A 63 18.87 -8.32 1.45
CA SER A 63 19.49 -7.11 1.97
C SER A 63 19.42 -7.06 3.49
N GLU A 64 20.29 -6.29 4.11
CA GLU A 64 20.27 -6.04 5.55
C GLU A 64 19.08 -5.14 5.92
N GLY A 65 18.46 -5.41 7.07
CA GLY A 65 17.28 -4.73 7.58
C GLY A 65 15.96 -5.30 7.03
N TRP A 66 15.01 -5.49 7.92
CA TRP A 66 13.60 -5.74 7.60
C TRP A 66 12.78 -4.52 8.02
N TYR A 67 12.10 -3.92 7.06
CA TYR A 67 11.36 -2.68 7.23
C TYR A 67 9.84 -2.87 7.23
N GLY A 68 9.36 -4.09 6.98
CA GLY A 68 7.96 -4.45 7.08
C GLY A 68 7.51 -4.78 8.50
N ARG A 69 6.23 -5.11 8.64
CA ARG A 69 5.63 -5.40 9.95
C ARG A 69 6.34 -6.52 10.71
N ARG A 70 6.42 -6.35 12.03
CA ARG A 70 7.01 -7.34 12.97
C ARG A 70 5.96 -8.00 13.88
N GLY A 71 4.73 -7.51 13.86
CA GLY A 71 3.54 -8.08 14.51
C GLY A 71 2.56 -8.64 13.50
N ASN A 72 1.51 -9.34 13.96
CA ASN A 72 0.43 -9.89 13.13
C ASN A 72 0.94 -10.69 11.91
N LEU A 73 2.04 -11.43 12.10
CA LEU A 73 2.82 -12.03 11.00
C LEU A 73 2.01 -13.05 10.18
N ASP A 74 1.14 -13.81 10.84
CA ASP A 74 0.26 -14.85 10.26
C ASP A 74 -1.15 -14.34 9.94
N GLY A 75 -1.41 -13.03 10.10
CA GLY A 75 -2.65 -12.36 9.74
C GLY A 75 -2.53 -11.56 8.44
N MET A 76 -3.68 -11.26 7.86
CA MET A 76 -3.82 -10.45 6.65
C MET A 76 -5.06 -9.57 6.77
N PRO A 77 -4.91 -8.22 6.72
CA PRO A 77 -6.04 -7.32 6.94
C PRO A 77 -6.99 -7.27 5.74
N LEU A 78 -6.47 -7.49 4.54
CA LEU A 78 -7.20 -7.43 3.29
C LEU A 78 -6.57 -8.39 2.27
N ARG A 79 -7.40 -9.15 1.55
CA ARG A 79 -6.98 -10.07 0.50
C ARG A 79 -7.25 -9.46 -0.87
N GLY A 80 -6.20 -9.10 -1.60
CA GLY A 80 -6.27 -8.62 -2.98
C GLY A 80 -6.27 -9.76 -4.01
N ASN A 81 -5.80 -9.45 -5.22
CA ASN A 81 -5.77 -10.42 -6.34
C ASN A 81 -4.64 -11.43 -6.25
N GLY A 82 -3.71 -11.24 -5.33
CA GLY A 82 -2.63 -12.19 -5.07
C GLY A 82 -2.25 -12.27 -3.60
N GLU A 83 -1.63 -13.37 -3.23
CA GLU A 83 -1.07 -13.56 -1.89
C GLU A 83 0.25 -14.31 -1.95
N VAL A 84 1.10 -14.09 -0.97
CA VAL A 84 2.25 -14.93 -0.68
C VAL A 84 2.14 -15.44 0.75
N VAL A 85 2.32 -16.74 0.92
CA VAL A 85 2.30 -17.42 2.22
C VAL A 85 3.64 -18.09 2.44
N MET A 86 4.25 -17.84 3.60
CA MET A 86 5.45 -18.54 4.06
C MET A 86 5.08 -19.44 5.23
N THR A 87 5.40 -20.73 5.13
CA THR A 87 5.17 -21.73 6.18
C THR A 87 6.47 -22.39 6.59
N ASP A 88 6.60 -22.70 7.86
CA ASP A 88 7.73 -23.50 8.38
C ASP A 88 7.72 -24.89 7.74
N ALA A 89 8.84 -25.27 7.10
CA ALA A 89 8.90 -26.50 6.32
C ALA A 89 8.86 -27.78 7.18
N GLU A 90 9.20 -27.70 8.47
CA GLU A 90 9.18 -28.83 9.38
C GLU A 90 7.81 -29.02 10.05
N THR A 91 7.21 -27.92 10.51
CA THR A 91 5.98 -27.95 11.30
C THR A 91 4.71 -27.68 10.50
N GLY A 92 4.84 -27.11 9.30
CA GLY A 92 3.71 -26.64 8.48
C GLY A 92 2.99 -25.41 9.03
N LYS A 93 3.55 -24.78 10.10
CA LYS A 93 2.95 -23.58 10.70
C LYS A 93 3.17 -22.37 9.81
N GLN A 94 2.13 -21.55 9.59
CA GLN A 94 2.24 -20.30 8.88
C GLN A 94 3.13 -19.32 9.66
N LEU A 95 4.15 -18.79 9.00
CA LEU A 95 5.13 -17.85 9.54
C LEU A 95 4.80 -16.42 9.16
N TYR A 96 4.42 -16.21 7.89
CA TYR A 96 4.14 -14.90 7.34
C TYR A 96 3.15 -15.01 6.19
N VAL A 97 2.28 -14.03 6.05
CA VAL A 97 1.38 -13.90 4.91
C VAL A 97 1.31 -12.45 4.47
N TRP A 98 1.26 -12.21 3.16
CA TRP A 98 1.13 -10.88 2.58
C TRP A 98 0.27 -10.94 1.32
N SER A 99 -0.52 -9.91 1.08
CA SER A 99 -1.41 -9.84 -0.07
C SER A 99 -1.19 -8.58 -0.87
N PHE A 100 -1.51 -8.64 -2.16
CA PHE A 100 -1.25 -7.57 -3.12
C PHE A 100 -2.26 -7.60 -4.27
N SER A 101 -2.25 -6.55 -5.09
CA SER A 101 -2.73 -6.56 -6.46
C SER A 101 -1.57 -6.31 -7.42
N SER A 102 -1.80 -6.44 -8.72
CA SER A 102 -0.74 -6.28 -9.72
C SER A 102 -1.27 -5.65 -10.99
N LEU A 103 -0.38 -5.00 -11.75
CA LEU A 103 -0.71 -4.50 -13.08
C LEU A 103 -1.16 -5.62 -14.04
N PHE A 104 -0.63 -6.84 -13.83
CA PHE A 104 -1.09 -8.03 -14.56
C PHE A 104 -2.56 -8.34 -14.29
N SER A 105 -3.00 -8.28 -13.02
CA SER A 105 -4.41 -8.54 -12.67
C SER A 105 -5.35 -7.50 -13.29
N GLU A 106 -4.92 -6.24 -13.38
CA GLU A 106 -5.70 -5.19 -14.04
C GLU A 106 -5.74 -5.41 -15.56
N TRP A 107 -4.58 -5.75 -16.17
CA TRP A 107 -4.53 -6.04 -17.61
C TRP A 107 -5.43 -7.21 -18.01
N LEU A 108 -5.56 -8.24 -17.16
CA LEU A 108 -6.43 -9.39 -17.40
C LEU A 108 -7.91 -9.00 -17.57
N THR A 109 -8.33 -7.82 -17.12
CA THR A 109 -9.69 -7.31 -17.30
C THR A 109 -9.90 -6.60 -18.64
N THR A 110 -8.85 -6.41 -19.43
CA THR A 110 -8.92 -5.72 -20.72
C THR A 110 -9.32 -6.65 -21.87
N ASP A 111 -9.86 -6.06 -22.95
CA ASP A 111 -10.16 -6.79 -24.18
C ASP A 111 -8.90 -7.42 -24.82
N GLU A 112 -7.74 -6.75 -24.70
CA GLU A 112 -6.46 -7.28 -25.19
C GLU A 112 -6.14 -8.65 -24.60
N ALA A 113 -6.41 -8.86 -23.29
CA ALA A 113 -6.13 -10.10 -22.61
C ALA A 113 -6.95 -11.31 -23.10
N GLN A 114 -8.07 -11.06 -23.83
CA GLN A 114 -8.86 -12.12 -24.48
C GLN A 114 -8.17 -12.72 -25.69
N HIS A 115 -7.15 -12.03 -26.25
CA HIS A 115 -6.59 -12.36 -27.57
C HIS A 115 -5.06 -12.44 -27.58
N THR A 116 -4.40 -12.02 -26.51
CA THR A 116 -2.93 -11.90 -26.45
C THR A 116 -2.43 -12.33 -25.08
N SER A 117 -1.30 -13.02 -25.04
CA SER A 117 -0.56 -13.28 -23.80
C SER A 117 0.50 -12.22 -23.60
N ARG A 118 0.62 -11.70 -22.36
CA ARG A 118 1.65 -10.74 -21.95
C ARG A 118 2.36 -11.19 -20.69
N SER A 119 3.48 -10.53 -20.39
CA SER A 119 4.30 -10.76 -19.19
C SER A 119 4.46 -9.45 -18.43
N PHE A 120 4.37 -9.52 -17.10
CA PHE A 120 4.51 -8.38 -16.19
C PHE A 120 5.46 -8.73 -15.05
N GLU A 121 6.29 -7.77 -14.69
CA GLU A 121 7.14 -7.87 -13.52
C GLU A 121 6.34 -7.72 -12.22
N HIS A 122 6.72 -8.48 -11.21
CA HIS A 122 6.23 -8.32 -9.85
C HIS A 122 7.32 -8.61 -8.83
N THR A 123 7.33 -7.90 -7.71
CA THR A 123 8.29 -8.10 -6.63
C THR A 123 7.56 -8.27 -5.31
N VAL A 124 8.02 -9.24 -4.53
CA VAL A 124 7.55 -9.50 -3.17
C VAL A 124 8.70 -9.30 -2.19
N LEU A 125 8.46 -8.57 -1.11
CA LEU A 125 9.38 -8.42 0.01
C LEU A 125 8.88 -9.25 1.19
N LEU A 126 9.74 -10.12 1.73
CA LEU A 126 9.44 -10.98 2.87
C LEU A 126 10.54 -10.84 3.93
N PRO A 127 10.24 -11.08 5.21
CA PRO A 127 11.30 -11.23 6.20
C PRO A 127 12.07 -12.54 5.94
N MET A 128 13.39 -12.50 6.08
CA MET A 128 14.25 -13.68 5.86
C MET A 128 14.04 -14.70 7.00
N PRO A 129 13.53 -15.91 6.74
CA PRO A 129 13.33 -16.90 7.80
C PRO A 129 14.67 -17.42 8.34
N LEU A 130 14.71 -17.86 9.60
CA LEU A 130 15.88 -18.47 10.21
C LEU A 130 16.09 -19.94 9.83
N ALA A 131 15.01 -20.61 9.43
CA ALA A 131 14.99 -22.01 9.01
C ALA A 131 14.36 -22.17 7.64
N LYS A 132 14.38 -23.40 7.10
CA LYS A 132 13.72 -23.71 5.82
C LYS A 132 12.22 -23.38 5.88
N ALA A 133 11.71 -22.80 4.83
CA ALA A 133 10.31 -22.45 4.73
C ALA A 133 9.74 -22.79 3.34
N ASP A 134 8.51 -23.24 3.30
CA ASP A 134 7.74 -23.31 2.06
C ASP A 134 7.18 -21.93 1.74
N VAL A 135 7.44 -21.43 0.53
CA VAL A 135 6.89 -20.18 0.03
C VAL A 135 5.96 -20.48 -1.13
N ALA A 136 4.71 -20.05 -1.01
CA ALA A 136 3.70 -20.18 -2.05
C ALA A 136 3.17 -18.79 -2.42
N LEU A 137 3.28 -18.42 -3.70
CA LEU A 137 2.62 -17.26 -4.28
C LEU A 137 1.44 -17.75 -5.12
N ARG A 138 0.28 -17.15 -4.90
CA ARG A 138 -0.98 -17.46 -5.60
C ARG A 138 -1.57 -16.21 -6.22
N LEU A 139 -2.12 -16.36 -7.41
CA LEU A 139 -3.00 -15.37 -8.03
C LEU A 139 -4.43 -15.88 -8.00
N PHE A 140 -5.37 -14.97 -7.83
CA PHE A 140 -6.80 -15.28 -7.72
C PHE A 140 -7.57 -14.62 -8.87
N ASP A 141 -8.56 -15.34 -9.36
CA ASP A 141 -9.58 -14.78 -10.23
C ASP A 141 -10.60 -13.93 -9.44
N LYS A 142 -11.55 -13.34 -10.14
CA LYS A 142 -12.63 -12.53 -9.55
C LYS A 142 -13.54 -13.29 -8.59
N HIS A 143 -13.55 -14.63 -8.63
CA HIS A 143 -14.32 -15.50 -7.73
C HIS A 143 -13.49 -15.96 -6.52
N GLY A 144 -12.24 -15.50 -6.40
CA GLY A 144 -11.33 -15.91 -5.33
C GLY A 144 -10.73 -17.31 -5.53
N SER A 145 -10.89 -17.91 -6.72
CA SER A 145 -10.28 -19.19 -7.06
C SER A 145 -8.84 -19.00 -7.49
N VAL A 146 -7.94 -19.93 -7.13
CA VAL A 146 -6.54 -19.89 -7.54
C VAL A 146 -6.44 -20.13 -9.05
N CYS A 147 -5.96 -19.16 -9.80
CA CYS A 147 -5.74 -19.25 -11.23
C CYS A 147 -4.27 -19.51 -11.60
N ALA A 148 -3.33 -19.16 -10.72
CA ALA A 148 -1.92 -19.54 -10.87
C ALA A 148 -1.25 -19.68 -9.49
N GLU A 149 -0.35 -20.64 -9.35
CA GLU A 149 0.44 -20.85 -8.14
C GLU A 149 1.90 -21.15 -8.51
N HIS A 150 2.83 -20.55 -7.76
CA HIS A 150 4.22 -20.97 -7.73
C HIS A 150 4.62 -21.26 -6.29
N ARG A 151 5.12 -22.49 -6.05
CA ARG A 151 5.54 -22.94 -4.73
C ARG A 151 6.95 -23.53 -4.77
N PHE A 152 7.76 -23.20 -3.77
CA PHE A 152 9.11 -23.74 -3.63
C PHE A 152 9.55 -23.81 -2.17
N LEU A 153 10.52 -24.66 -1.90
CA LEU A 153 11.21 -24.73 -0.62
C LEU A 153 12.33 -23.68 -0.60
N LEU A 154 12.22 -22.71 0.28
CA LEU A 154 13.24 -21.71 0.55
C LEU A 154 14.26 -22.26 1.53
N GLU A 155 15.51 -22.29 1.11
CA GLU A 155 16.68 -22.57 1.96
C GLU A 155 17.40 -21.22 2.23
N PRO A 156 17.38 -20.67 3.46
CA PRO A 156 18.00 -19.36 3.74
C PRO A 156 19.49 -19.27 3.46
N SER A 157 20.17 -20.42 3.45
CA SER A 157 21.61 -20.56 3.13
C SER A 157 21.90 -20.81 1.65
N ASP A 158 20.88 -20.81 0.78
CA ASP A 158 21.07 -21.01 -0.65
C ASP A 158 22.02 -19.95 -1.24
N ILE A 159 23.10 -20.44 -1.85
CA ILE A 159 24.14 -19.60 -2.46
C ILE A 159 23.64 -18.78 -3.65
N LEU A 160 22.48 -19.10 -4.21
CA LEU A 160 21.85 -18.38 -5.31
C LEU A 160 20.97 -17.22 -4.83
N ILE A 161 20.72 -17.09 -3.53
CA ILE A 161 20.13 -15.86 -2.95
C ILE A 161 21.19 -14.77 -3.00
N ARG A 162 21.07 -13.89 -3.98
CA ARG A 162 22.06 -12.85 -4.25
C ARG A 162 22.07 -11.83 -3.13
N ARG A 163 23.23 -11.55 -2.51
CA ARG A 163 23.36 -10.43 -1.59
C ARG A 163 23.25 -9.11 -2.35
N GLN A 164 22.19 -8.35 -2.10
CA GLN A 164 21.96 -7.07 -2.72
C GLN A 164 22.72 -5.97 -1.95
N ARG A 165 23.38 -5.08 -2.68
CA ARG A 165 24.03 -3.91 -2.12
C ARG A 165 23.07 -2.72 -2.18
N PRO A 166 23.20 -1.74 -1.28
CA PRO A 166 22.48 -0.48 -1.40
C PRO A 166 22.70 0.13 -2.80
N SER A 167 21.64 0.68 -3.37
CA SER A 167 21.67 1.31 -4.71
C SER A 167 22.63 2.51 -4.80
N GLY A 168 22.88 3.15 -3.66
CA GLY A 168 23.62 4.40 -3.59
C GLY A 168 22.78 5.63 -3.95
N THR A 169 21.49 5.45 -4.23
CA THR A 169 20.56 6.57 -4.46
C THR A 169 20.43 7.40 -3.18
N SER A 170 20.53 8.72 -3.31
CA SER A 170 20.39 9.65 -2.18
C SER A 170 18.94 9.67 -1.71
N TRP A 171 18.76 9.73 -0.40
CA TRP A 171 17.44 9.81 0.21
C TRP A 171 17.45 10.55 1.55
N ARG A 172 16.29 11.03 2.00
CA ARG A 172 16.14 11.71 3.29
C ARG A 172 14.71 11.66 3.80
N TYR A 173 14.54 11.71 5.12
CA TYR A 173 13.22 11.88 5.72
C TYR A 173 12.66 13.28 5.44
N PHE A 174 11.41 13.35 5.00
CA PHE A 174 10.58 14.55 4.98
C PHE A 174 9.65 14.59 6.20
N HIS A 175 9.25 13.42 6.66
CA HIS A 175 8.60 13.24 7.94
C HIS A 175 9.15 11.97 8.60
N LYS A 176 9.38 12.04 9.93
CA LYS A 176 9.83 10.89 10.70
C LYS A 176 8.98 10.77 11.95
N GLY A 177 8.01 9.83 11.94
CA GLY A 177 7.15 9.52 13.07
C GLY A 177 7.88 8.72 14.16
N GLY A 178 8.79 7.81 13.76
CA GLY A 178 9.51 6.97 14.69
C GLY A 178 10.57 6.06 14.05
N ASP A 179 10.87 4.96 14.74
CA ASP A 179 11.75 3.91 14.21
C ASP A 179 11.03 3.08 13.16
N SER A 180 11.73 2.70 12.07
CA SER A 180 11.18 1.87 10.99
C SER A 180 10.69 0.47 11.45
N ARG A 181 11.06 0.03 12.65
CA ARG A 181 10.54 -1.22 13.24
C ARG A 181 9.14 -1.09 13.82
N GLU A 182 8.68 0.14 14.04
CA GLU A 182 7.41 0.48 14.69
C GLU A 182 6.51 1.34 13.80
N CYS A 183 7.07 1.95 12.75
CA CYS A 183 6.39 2.82 11.81
C CYS A 183 6.35 2.20 10.42
N ILE A 184 5.37 2.61 9.64
CA ILE A 184 5.27 2.32 8.21
C ILE A 184 6.17 3.30 7.46
N ASP A 185 7.08 2.79 6.64
CA ASP A 185 7.97 3.58 5.81
C ASP A 185 7.37 3.77 4.41
N VAL A 186 7.07 5.02 4.03
CA VAL A 186 6.56 5.41 2.71
C VAL A 186 7.64 6.17 1.97
N VAL A 187 8.08 5.67 0.83
CA VAL A 187 9.03 6.39 -0.03
C VAL A 187 8.30 7.20 -1.08
N ILE A 188 8.81 8.41 -1.37
CA ILE A 188 8.42 9.26 -2.49
C ILE A 188 9.58 9.28 -3.48
N VAL A 189 9.37 8.69 -4.65
CA VAL A 189 10.38 8.44 -5.69
C VAL A 189 10.24 9.48 -6.81
N ALA A 190 11.36 10.03 -7.28
CA ALA A 190 11.38 10.96 -8.41
C ALA A 190 11.27 10.20 -9.74
N GLU A 191 10.37 10.62 -10.63
CA GLU A 191 10.24 10.08 -11.98
C GLU A 191 10.19 11.19 -13.02
N GLY A 192 11.08 11.13 -14.02
CA GLY A 192 11.21 12.19 -15.01
C GLY A 192 11.81 13.49 -14.49
N TYR A 193 12.50 13.47 -13.36
CA TYR A 193 13.28 14.62 -12.87
C TYR A 193 14.75 14.41 -13.20
N ALA A 194 15.26 15.16 -14.17
CA ALA A 194 16.68 15.20 -14.47
C ALA A 194 17.46 15.89 -13.33
N LYS A 195 18.78 15.77 -13.32
CA LYS A 195 19.64 16.36 -12.28
C LYS A 195 19.38 17.84 -12.00
N LYS A 196 19.05 18.61 -13.04
CA LYS A 196 18.69 20.04 -12.92
C LYS A 196 17.35 20.27 -12.22
N ASP A 197 16.46 19.26 -12.23
CA ASP A 197 15.09 19.35 -11.72
C ASP A 197 14.94 18.87 -10.26
N MET A 198 16.02 18.38 -9.63
CA MET A 198 15.95 17.80 -8.28
C MET A 198 15.47 18.78 -7.20
N ARG A 199 15.70 20.10 -7.40
CA ARG A 199 15.12 21.12 -6.51
C ARG A 199 13.59 21.18 -6.62
N LEU A 200 13.07 20.99 -7.84
CA LEU A 200 11.64 20.92 -8.10
C LEU A 200 11.05 19.66 -7.46
N PHE A 201 11.69 18.50 -7.68
CA PHE A 201 11.30 17.25 -7.04
C PHE A 201 11.15 17.39 -5.51
N HIS A 202 12.14 17.98 -4.84
CA HIS A 202 12.04 18.15 -3.38
C HIS A 202 10.86 19.01 -2.93
N LYS A 203 10.49 20.03 -3.74
CA LYS A 203 9.30 20.83 -3.49
C LYS A 203 8.02 20.03 -3.68
N ASP A 204 7.96 19.23 -4.74
CA ASP A 204 6.81 18.39 -5.08
C ASP A 204 6.65 17.25 -4.09
N ALA A 205 7.75 16.60 -3.69
CA ALA A 205 7.75 15.57 -2.65
C ALA A 205 7.29 16.11 -1.29
N GLN A 206 7.68 17.33 -0.91
CA GLN A 206 7.16 17.98 0.29
C GLN A 206 5.65 18.23 0.16
N ALA A 207 5.18 18.68 -1.00
CA ALA A 207 3.76 18.92 -1.24
C ALA A 207 2.93 17.61 -1.19
N ALA A 208 3.49 16.49 -1.65
CA ALA A 208 2.88 15.17 -1.53
C ALA A 208 2.84 14.70 -0.07
N CYS A 209 3.97 14.82 0.64
CA CYS A 209 4.06 14.52 2.08
C CYS A 209 3.00 15.30 2.88
N ASP A 210 2.92 16.62 2.66
CA ASP A 210 1.93 17.48 3.33
C ASP A 210 0.49 17.08 2.96
N ALA A 211 0.23 16.70 1.71
CA ALA A 211 -1.10 16.27 1.26
C ALA A 211 -1.54 14.98 1.96
N VAL A 212 -0.67 13.98 2.02
CA VAL A 212 -0.96 12.69 2.70
C VAL A 212 -1.14 12.93 4.20
N LEU A 213 -0.19 13.59 4.87
CA LEU A 213 -0.22 13.78 6.32
C LEU A 213 -1.30 14.75 6.80
N SER A 214 -1.88 15.58 5.92
CA SER A 214 -3.03 16.41 6.27
C SER A 214 -4.39 15.72 6.12
N ALA A 215 -4.43 14.59 5.40
CA ALA A 215 -5.66 13.86 5.14
C ALA A 215 -5.97 12.85 6.26
N PRO A 216 -7.15 12.91 6.93
CA PRO A 216 -7.57 11.83 7.83
C PRO A 216 -7.79 10.51 7.05
N PRO A 217 -7.37 9.33 7.61
CA PRO A 217 -6.86 9.14 8.96
C PRO A 217 -5.35 9.35 9.10
N PHE A 218 -4.56 9.51 8.03
CA PHE A 218 -3.10 9.63 8.08
C PHE A 218 -2.63 10.75 9.03
N SER A 219 -3.36 11.87 9.10
CA SER A 219 -3.08 12.96 10.03
C SER A 219 -3.17 12.55 11.51
N GLN A 220 -3.98 11.54 11.82
CA GLN A 220 -4.18 11.04 13.19
C GLN A 220 -3.10 10.03 13.59
N PHE A 221 -2.41 9.45 12.62
CA PHE A 221 -1.36 8.45 12.78
C PHE A 221 0.00 8.94 12.24
N ALA A 222 0.22 10.26 12.21
CA ALA A 222 1.47 10.81 11.69
C ALA A 222 2.71 10.31 12.46
N ASP A 223 2.57 10.02 13.75
CA ASP A 223 3.61 9.42 14.61
C ASP A 223 3.90 7.95 14.30
N ARG A 224 3.10 7.30 13.45
CA ARG A 224 3.28 5.92 12.98
C ARG A 224 3.73 5.83 11.52
N LEU A 225 4.00 6.95 10.89
CA LEU A 225 4.40 7.04 9.47
C LEU A 225 5.76 7.71 9.35
N ASN A 226 6.62 7.16 8.55
CA ASN A 226 7.82 7.82 8.04
C ASN A 226 7.61 8.12 6.56
N ILE A 227 7.97 9.32 6.10
CA ILE A 227 7.95 9.68 4.67
C ILE A 227 9.34 10.08 4.23
N ILE A 228 9.83 9.40 3.22
CA ILE A 228 11.21 9.45 2.74
C ILE A 228 11.21 9.87 1.28
N ALA A 229 11.91 10.94 0.94
CA ALA A 229 12.14 11.31 -0.46
C ALA A 229 13.39 10.60 -1.00
N VAL A 230 13.30 10.05 -2.21
CA VAL A 230 14.33 9.30 -2.90
C VAL A 230 14.70 10.01 -4.21
N ASP A 231 15.96 10.44 -4.32
CA ASP A 231 16.47 11.26 -5.41
C ASP A 231 16.84 10.40 -6.63
N SER A 232 15.87 9.73 -7.26
CA SER A 232 16.06 8.96 -8.49
C SER A 232 16.17 9.87 -9.70
N VAL A 233 17.41 10.18 -10.09
CA VAL A 233 17.68 11.09 -11.20
C VAL A 233 17.43 10.41 -12.54
N SER A 234 16.55 11.00 -13.37
CA SER A 234 16.29 10.58 -14.75
C SER A 234 17.30 11.25 -15.72
N GLU A 235 17.54 10.61 -16.86
CA GLU A 235 18.31 11.24 -17.95
C GLU A 235 17.49 12.37 -18.60
N ASP A 236 16.20 12.11 -18.86
CA ASP A 236 15.28 13.08 -19.44
C ASP A 236 14.38 13.74 -18.38
N SER A 237 14.00 15.00 -18.63
CA SER A 237 12.92 15.68 -17.90
C SER A 237 11.57 15.36 -18.52
N GLY A 238 10.55 15.10 -17.68
CA GLY A 238 9.22 14.70 -18.11
C GLY A 238 9.08 13.17 -18.24
N VAL A 239 7.92 12.70 -18.67
CA VAL A 239 7.60 11.28 -18.82
C VAL A 239 7.17 10.96 -20.23
N SER A 240 7.11 9.67 -20.58
CA SER A 240 6.69 9.22 -21.90
C SER A 240 5.20 9.41 -22.10
N GLU A 241 4.83 9.95 -23.28
CA GLU A 241 3.45 10.15 -23.73
C GLU A 241 3.28 9.51 -25.12
N PRO A 242 3.04 8.20 -25.21
CA PRO A 242 3.04 7.44 -26.46
C PRO A 242 2.06 7.99 -27.52
N LEU A 243 0.86 8.44 -27.12
CA LEU A 243 -0.11 9.05 -28.04
C LEU A 243 0.39 10.33 -28.71
N LYS A 244 1.37 11.02 -28.10
CA LYS A 244 2.03 12.19 -28.69
C LYS A 244 3.34 11.82 -29.41
N GLY A 245 3.70 10.54 -29.45
CA GLY A 245 4.97 10.05 -29.97
C GLY A 245 6.19 10.47 -29.14
N ILE A 246 5.99 10.80 -27.87
CA ILE A 246 7.04 11.25 -26.96
C ILE A 246 7.51 10.07 -26.10
N TRP A 247 8.80 9.75 -26.23
CA TRP A 247 9.48 8.78 -25.38
C TRP A 247 10.61 9.44 -24.60
N ARG A 248 10.75 9.10 -23.32
CA ARG A 248 11.71 9.66 -22.39
C ARG A 248 12.49 8.56 -21.70
N ASP A 249 13.80 8.78 -21.52
CA ASP A 249 14.65 7.91 -20.70
C ASP A 249 14.60 8.38 -19.25
N THR A 250 13.74 7.73 -18.47
CA THR A 250 13.46 8.10 -17.09
C THR A 250 13.84 7.00 -16.12
N ALA A 251 13.95 7.32 -14.84
CA ALA A 251 14.49 6.43 -13.80
C ALA A 251 13.75 5.08 -13.69
N ILE A 252 12.43 5.10 -13.88
CA ILE A 252 11.59 3.91 -13.80
C ILE A 252 10.76 3.68 -15.08
N LYS A 253 11.04 4.44 -16.14
CA LYS A 253 10.47 4.25 -17.48
C LYS A 253 8.94 4.30 -17.49
N SER A 254 8.33 5.18 -16.72
CA SER A 254 6.89 5.34 -16.69
C SER A 254 6.36 5.93 -18.00
N HIS A 255 5.11 5.58 -18.33
CA HIS A 255 4.45 6.12 -19.51
C HIS A 255 2.93 6.23 -19.32
N PHE A 256 2.34 7.21 -19.98
CA PHE A 256 0.91 7.29 -20.18
C PHE A 256 0.41 6.24 -21.17
N SER A 257 -0.89 6.16 -21.30
CA SER A 257 -1.57 5.26 -22.25
C SER A 257 -1.37 3.78 -21.95
N THR A 258 -1.15 3.43 -20.67
CA THR A 258 -1.18 2.06 -20.21
C THR A 258 -2.56 1.46 -20.55
N PHE A 259 -2.58 0.30 -21.17
CA PHE A 259 -3.78 -0.37 -21.66
C PHE A 259 -4.66 0.53 -22.57
N TYR A 260 -4.01 1.43 -23.32
CA TYR A 260 -4.65 2.43 -24.22
C TYR A 260 -5.54 3.46 -23.51
N SER A 261 -5.49 3.55 -22.19
CA SER A 261 -6.18 4.58 -21.41
C SER A 261 -5.34 5.84 -21.32
N ASP A 262 -5.82 6.95 -21.86
CA ASP A 262 -5.10 8.23 -21.97
C ASP A 262 -4.54 8.75 -20.64
N ARG A 263 -5.25 8.49 -19.54
CA ARG A 263 -4.93 8.99 -18.20
C ARG A 263 -4.20 7.99 -17.33
N TYR A 264 -4.11 6.73 -17.78
CA TYR A 264 -3.47 5.71 -16.97
C TYR A 264 -1.95 5.80 -17.14
N LEU A 265 -1.29 6.24 -16.08
CA LEU A 265 0.15 6.41 -15.99
C LEU A 265 0.72 5.34 -15.07
N THR A 266 1.55 4.44 -15.60
CA THR A 266 2.16 3.36 -14.84
C THR A 266 3.61 3.12 -15.25
N SER A 267 4.30 2.23 -14.54
CA SER A 267 5.55 1.61 -14.96
C SER A 267 5.41 0.08 -14.93
N GLU A 268 5.80 -0.57 -16.01
CA GLU A 268 5.89 -2.03 -16.09
C GLU A 268 7.23 -2.55 -15.51
N ASN A 269 8.16 -1.66 -15.16
CA ASN A 269 9.52 -2.00 -14.71
C ASN A 269 9.60 -2.07 -13.18
N VAL A 270 8.83 -2.98 -12.58
CA VAL A 270 8.72 -3.11 -11.12
C VAL A 270 10.05 -3.52 -10.51
N HIS A 271 10.81 -4.37 -11.19
CA HIS A 271 12.14 -4.80 -10.71
C HIS A 271 13.12 -3.63 -10.62
N ASP A 272 13.10 -2.70 -11.58
CA ASP A 272 13.97 -1.50 -11.57
C ASP A 272 13.61 -0.57 -10.39
N ILE A 273 12.30 -0.42 -10.07
CA ILE A 273 11.83 0.35 -8.90
C ILE A 273 12.46 -0.21 -7.62
N HIS A 274 12.37 -1.52 -7.41
CA HIS A 274 12.93 -2.16 -6.22
C HIS A 274 14.47 -2.23 -6.22
N ASP A 275 15.12 -2.26 -7.39
CA ASP A 275 16.57 -2.16 -7.49
C ASP A 275 17.06 -0.76 -7.04
N LEU A 276 16.35 0.29 -7.46
CA LEU A 276 16.60 1.67 -7.07
C LEU A 276 16.43 1.89 -5.56
N LEU A 277 15.47 1.21 -4.92
CA LEU A 277 15.15 1.33 -3.50
C LEU A 277 16.03 0.44 -2.59
N SER A 278 16.94 -0.34 -3.16
CA SER A 278 17.77 -1.26 -2.36
C SER A 278 18.59 -0.52 -1.29
N GLY A 279 18.43 -0.92 -0.03
CA GLY A 279 19.11 -0.35 1.13
C GLY A 279 18.43 0.91 1.70
N ILE A 280 17.24 1.26 1.22
CA ILE A 280 16.40 2.34 1.74
C ILE A 280 15.25 1.68 2.53
N PRO A 281 14.84 2.21 3.70
CA PRO A 281 13.64 1.73 4.38
C PRO A 281 12.38 2.04 3.56
N TYR A 282 11.55 1.03 3.26
CA TYR A 282 10.25 1.23 2.64
C TYR A 282 9.34 0.02 2.75
N GLU A 283 8.04 0.28 2.79
CA GLU A 283 6.94 -0.67 2.64
C GLU A 283 5.99 -0.23 1.52
N HIS A 284 5.74 1.09 1.41
CA HIS A 284 4.87 1.67 0.40
C HIS A 284 5.63 2.67 -0.47
N ILE A 285 5.22 2.76 -1.73
CA ILE A 285 5.91 3.53 -2.76
C ILE A 285 4.94 4.53 -3.38
N ILE A 286 5.29 5.81 -3.35
CA ILE A 286 4.64 6.88 -4.12
C ILE A 286 5.66 7.37 -5.15
N ILE A 287 5.31 7.36 -6.41
CA ILE A 287 6.13 7.82 -7.52
C ILE A 287 5.55 9.13 -8.03
N LEU A 288 6.35 10.18 -8.04
CA LEU A 288 5.96 11.49 -8.57
C LEU A 288 6.51 11.68 -9.97
N ALA A 289 5.62 11.78 -10.95
CA ALA A 289 5.95 12.02 -12.34
C ALA A 289 6.05 13.52 -12.63
N ASN A 290 7.16 13.95 -13.21
CA ASN A 290 7.46 15.34 -13.59
C ASN A 290 6.64 15.74 -14.83
N THR A 291 5.35 15.94 -14.68
CA THR A 291 4.44 16.36 -15.76
C THR A 291 3.22 17.08 -15.19
N ASP A 292 2.60 17.92 -16.03
CA ASP A 292 1.33 18.61 -15.77
C ASP A 292 0.12 17.91 -16.41
N THR A 293 0.35 16.87 -17.22
CA THR A 293 -0.70 16.04 -17.79
C THR A 293 -1.40 15.27 -16.68
N TYR A 294 -2.75 15.34 -16.63
CA TYR A 294 -3.54 14.63 -15.62
C TYR A 294 -3.42 13.12 -15.78
N GLY A 295 -3.10 12.42 -14.69
CA GLY A 295 -3.06 10.97 -14.65
C GLY A 295 -2.50 10.44 -13.35
N GLY A 296 -2.70 9.17 -13.14
CA GLY A 296 -2.25 8.43 -11.98
C GLY A 296 -2.70 6.99 -12.03
N GLY A 297 -2.31 6.23 -11.02
CA GLY A 297 -2.72 4.86 -10.76
C GLY A 297 -2.19 4.41 -9.41
N GLY A 298 -2.98 3.63 -8.67
CA GLY A 298 -2.59 3.04 -7.40
C GLY A 298 -2.87 1.55 -7.39
N ILE A 299 -1.85 0.73 -7.20
CA ILE A 299 -1.94 -0.74 -7.20
C ILE A 299 -1.68 -1.25 -5.78
N TYR A 300 -2.64 -1.94 -5.21
CA TYR A 300 -2.62 -2.39 -3.80
C TYR A 300 -1.33 -3.15 -3.45
N ASN A 301 -0.62 -2.65 -2.43
CA ASN A 301 0.67 -3.16 -1.96
C ASN A 301 1.73 -3.32 -3.07
N SER A 302 1.66 -2.47 -4.11
CA SER A 302 2.68 -2.35 -5.15
C SER A 302 3.23 -0.93 -5.18
N TYR A 303 2.56 -0.01 -5.86
CA TYR A 303 2.95 1.41 -5.87
C TYR A 303 1.78 2.33 -6.19
N THR A 304 1.91 3.60 -5.80
CA THR A 304 1.18 4.74 -6.33
C THR A 304 2.06 5.45 -7.36
N LEU A 305 1.53 5.81 -8.51
CA LEU A 305 2.17 6.71 -9.45
C LEU A 305 1.21 7.85 -9.80
N THR A 306 1.67 9.10 -9.71
CA THR A 306 0.81 10.27 -9.93
C THR A 306 1.61 11.45 -10.50
N THR A 307 0.92 12.34 -11.21
CA THR A 307 1.52 13.54 -11.82
C THR A 307 1.68 14.66 -10.79
N ALA A 308 2.85 15.35 -10.77
CA ALA A 308 3.18 16.31 -9.73
C ALA A 308 2.73 17.75 -10.00
N HIS A 309 2.48 18.13 -11.26
CA HIS A 309 2.25 19.53 -11.61
C HIS A 309 0.84 19.85 -12.09
N HIS A 310 -0.05 18.86 -12.11
CA HIS A 310 -1.46 19.13 -12.39
C HIS A 310 -2.11 19.89 -11.23
N SER A 311 -3.08 20.76 -11.52
CA SER A 311 -3.77 21.58 -10.50
C SER A 311 -4.48 20.76 -9.41
N LYS A 312 -4.84 19.51 -9.72
CA LYS A 312 -5.46 18.53 -8.79
C LYS A 312 -4.45 17.59 -8.14
N PHE A 313 -3.15 17.85 -8.21
CA PHE A 313 -2.11 16.97 -7.68
C PHE A 313 -2.36 16.52 -6.22
N ARG A 314 -2.63 17.48 -5.31
CA ARG A 314 -2.81 17.16 -3.88
C ARG A 314 -3.96 16.17 -3.60
N PRO A 315 -5.19 16.38 -4.10
CA PRO A 315 -6.24 15.37 -3.93
C PRO A 315 -5.94 14.06 -4.66
N VAL A 316 -5.28 14.09 -5.83
CA VAL A 316 -4.99 12.87 -6.61
C VAL A 316 -3.96 12.01 -5.90
N VAL A 317 -2.86 12.56 -5.36
CA VAL A 317 -1.88 11.73 -4.64
C VAL A 317 -2.50 11.02 -3.43
N VAL A 318 -3.45 11.66 -2.74
CA VAL A 318 -4.17 11.04 -1.61
C VAL A 318 -5.15 9.96 -2.08
N HIS A 319 -5.83 10.19 -3.22
CA HIS A 319 -6.71 9.22 -3.86
C HIS A 319 -5.95 7.96 -4.27
N GLU A 320 -4.89 8.11 -5.07
CA GLU A 320 -4.09 6.98 -5.56
C GLU A 320 -3.39 6.23 -4.41
N PHE A 321 -2.99 6.95 -3.36
CA PHE A 321 -2.47 6.32 -2.15
C PHE A 321 -3.56 5.54 -1.40
N GLY A 322 -4.82 5.96 -1.48
CA GLY A 322 -5.97 5.19 -0.99
C GLY A 322 -6.07 3.80 -1.64
N HIS A 323 -5.85 3.70 -2.95
CA HIS A 323 -5.78 2.42 -3.66
C HIS A 323 -4.57 1.59 -3.22
N SER A 324 -3.37 2.14 -3.34
CA SER A 324 -2.15 1.34 -3.15
C SER A 324 -1.89 0.96 -1.70
N PHE A 325 -2.25 1.83 -0.74
CA PHE A 325 -2.08 1.60 0.68
C PHE A 325 -3.21 0.77 1.28
N GLY A 326 -4.46 1.14 1.00
CA GLY A 326 -5.64 0.61 1.67
C GLY A 326 -6.51 -0.33 0.84
N GLY A 327 -6.15 -0.59 -0.42
CA GLY A 327 -6.95 -1.41 -1.32
C GLY A 327 -8.35 -0.85 -1.57
N LEU A 328 -8.51 0.49 -1.49
CA LEU A 328 -9.79 1.12 -1.76
C LEU A 328 -10.10 1.08 -3.25
N ALA A 329 -11.37 0.85 -3.60
CA ALA A 329 -11.86 0.95 -4.96
C ALA A 329 -12.26 2.38 -5.32
N ASP A 330 -12.37 2.67 -6.61
CA ASP A 330 -13.03 3.86 -7.11
C ASP A 330 -14.53 3.83 -6.80
N GLU A 331 -15.04 4.94 -6.26
CA GLU A 331 -16.45 5.10 -5.92
C GLU A 331 -17.24 5.86 -7.00
N TYR A 332 -16.61 6.16 -8.14
CA TYR A 332 -17.30 6.78 -9.27
C TYR A 332 -17.82 5.74 -10.27
N PHE A 333 -18.73 6.17 -11.11
CA PHE A 333 -19.35 5.38 -12.15
C PHE A 333 -19.50 6.21 -13.44
N TYR A 334 -19.74 5.55 -14.55
CA TYR A 334 -19.99 6.17 -15.84
C TYR A 334 -21.43 5.97 -16.28
N ASP A 335 -22.01 7.00 -16.95
CA ASP A 335 -23.40 6.96 -17.45
C ASP A 335 -23.59 5.98 -18.63
N PHE A 336 -22.50 5.43 -19.20
CA PHE A 336 -22.55 4.46 -20.30
C PHE A 336 -22.56 3.05 -19.76
N ALA A 337 -23.68 2.61 -19.27
CA ALA A 337 -23.84 1.30 -18.62
C ALA A 337 -23.47 0.10 -19.50
N ASP A 338 -23.36 0.29 -20.82
CA ASP A 338 -23.14 -0.79 -21.80
C ASP A 338 -21.72 -0.81 -22.39
N ALA A 339 -20.84 0.10 -22.01
CA ALA A 339 -19.61 0.35 -22.75
C ALA A 339 -18.33 -0.20 -22.13
N LEU A 340 -18.40 -0.65 -20.90
CA LEU A 340 -17.22 -1.20 -20.25
C LEU A 340 -17.54 -2.64 -19.81
N ASP A 341 -16.83 -3.59 -20.39
CA ASP A 341 -16.57 -4.87 -19.73
C ASP A 341 -16.07 -4.55 -18.33
N SER A 342 -17.00 -4.64 -17.37
CA SER A 342 -16.66 -4.19 -16.01
C SER A 342 -15.71 -5.20 -15.39
N SER A 343 -14.68 -4.69 -14.76
CA SER A 343 -13.77 -5.47 -13.91
C SER A 343 -14.50 -6.15 -12.74
N TYR A 344 -15.73 -5.71 -12.43
CA TYR A 344 -16.52 -6.24 -11.32
C TYR A 344 -17.67 -7.15 -11.82
N ASP A 345 -17.76 -8.33 -11.20
CA ASP A 345 -18.87 -9.25 -11.36
C ASP A 345 -19.87 -9.02 -10.23
N ILE A 346 -21.08 -8.55 -10.58
CA ILE A 346 -22.13 -8.24 -9.58
C ILE A 346 -22.67 -9.48 -8.83
N SER A 347 -22.29 -10.68 -9.24
CA SER A 347 -22.63 -11.93 -8.54
C SER A 347 -21.62 -12.33 -7.46
N VAL A 348 -20.52 -11.57 -7.33
CA VAL A 348 -19.42 -11.79 -6.39
C VAL A 348 -19.23 -10.55 -5.53
N GLU A 349 -18.95 -10.73 -4.25
CA GLU A 349 -18.57 -9.63 -3.38
C GLU A 349 -17.15 -9.15 -3.72
N PRO A 350 -16.92 -7.85 -4.05
CA PRO A 350 -15.59 -7.29 -4.28
C PRO A 350 -14.69 -7.45 -3.07
N TRP A 351 -13.39 -7.62 -3.27
CA TRP A 351 -12.45 -7.67 -2.14
C TRP A 351 -12.20 -6.29 -1.52
N GLU A 352 -12.37 -5.20 -2.25
CA GLU A 352 -12.16 -3.84 -1.80
C GLU A 352 -13.14 -3.45 -0.69
N PRO A 353 -12.69 -2.80 0.39
CA PRO A 353 -13.51 -2.62 1.59
C PRO A 353 -14.62 -1.57 1.46
N ASN A 354 -14.52 -0.66 0.47
CA ASN A 354 -15.41 0.49 0.29
C ASN A 354 -16.43 0.37 -0.83
N ILE A 355 -16.56 -0.81 -1.45
CA ILE A 355 -17.64 -1.13 -2.38
C ILE A 355 -18.26 -2.48 -2.04
N THR A 356 -19.50 -2.70 -2.46
CA THR A 356 -20.23 -3.97 -2.27
C THR A 356 -21.19 -4.23 -3.42
N THR A 357 -21.42 -5.49 -3.72
CA THR A 357 -22.51 -5.97 -4.59
C THR A 357 -23.71 -6.44 -3.79
N LEU A 358 -23.66 -6.31 -2.47
CA LEU A 358 -24.62 -6.85 -1.51
C LEU A 358 -24.65 -8.39 -1.42
N VAL A 359 -23.73 -9.08 -2.07
CA VAL A 359 -23.64 -10.56 -2.00
C VAL A 359 -23.19 -11.00 -0.61
N ASP A 360 -22.23 -10.30 0.00
CA ASP A 360 -21.79 -10.50 1.37
C ASP A 360 -21.59 -9.16 2.10
N PHE A 361 -22.67 -8.38 2.20
CA PHE A 361 -22.62 -7.06 2.82
C PHE A 361 -22.28 -7.09 4.32
N ASP A 362 -22.48 -8.23 5.00
CA ASP A 362 -22.09 -8.39 6.40
C ASP A 362 -20.58 -8.27 6.62
N ALA A 363 -19.78 -8.61 5.63
CA ALA A 363 -18.32 -8.46 5.63
C ALA A 363 -17.83 -7.03 5.35
N LYS A 364 -18.73 -6.08 5.07
CA LYS A 364 -18.38 -4.70 4.65
C LYS A 364 -18.62 -3.70 5.79
N TRP A 365 -19.42 -2.68 5.55
CA TRP A 365 -19.71 -1.60 6.52
C TRP A 365 -21.12 -1.62 7.09
N LYS A 366 -21.77 -2.77 7.05
CA LYS A 366 -23.16 -2.92 7.56
C LYS A 366 -23.27 -2.51 9.02
N ASP A 367 -22.24 -2.79 9.82
CA ASP A 367 -22.12 -2.44 11.24
C ASP A 367 -22.03 -0.93 11.51
N MET A 368 -21.69 -0.13 10.47
CA MET A 368 -21.61 1.33 10.57
C MET A 368 -22.89 2.05 10.14
N LEU A 369 -23.89 1.35 9.63
CA LEU A 369 -25.12 1.99 9.18
C LEU A 369 -25.90 2.54 10.37
N PRO A 370 -26.46 3.75 10.24
CA PRO A 370 -27.44 4.28 11.22
C PRO A 370 -28.66 3.38 11.34
N ASP A 371 -29.27 3.33 12.53
CA ASP A 371 -30.50 2.58 12.76
C ASP A 371 -31.59 2.97 11.75
N GLY A 372 -32.17 1.96 11.09
CA GLY A 372 -33.22 2.16 10.09
C GLY A 372 -32.75 2.69 8.75
N CYS A 373 -31.43 2.76 8.49
CA CYS A 373 -30.92 3.11 7.18
C CYS A 373 -31.41 2.11 6.10
N PRO A 374 -32.06 2.59 5.02
CA PRO A 374 -32.51 1.70 3.96
C PRO A 374 -31.31 1.16 3.16
N VAL A 375 -31.41 -0.12 2.79
CA VAL A 375 -30.42 -0.82 1.92
C VAL A 375 -31.16 -1.35 0.69
N PRO A 376 -30.91 -0.81 -0.51
CA PRO A 376 -30.07 0.36 -0.80
C PRO A 376 -30.61 1.67 -0.25
N THR A 377 -29.73 2.66 -0.03
CA THR A 377 -30.08 4.02 0.36
C THR A 377 -30.58 4.78 -0.87
N PRO A 378 -31.72 5.50 -0.80
CA PRO A 378 -32.21 6.31 -1.92
C PRO A 378 -31.21 7.39 -2.35
N GLY A 379 -31.10 7.63 -3.64
CA GLY A 379 -30.11 8.55 -4.24
C GLY A 379 -28.95 7.78 -4.86
N GLY A 380 -27.78 8.37 -4.92
CA GLY A 380 -26.56 7.72 -5.41
C GLY A 380 -26.15 8.11 -6.84
N HIS A 381 -27.09 8.44 -7.71
CA HIS A 381 -26.81 8.78 -9.10
C HIS A 381 -26.62 10.29 -9.36
N LEU A 382 -26.27 11.06 -8.32
CA LEU A 382 -25.96 12.48 -8.47
C LEU A 382 -24.72 12.67 -9.35
N LYS A 383 -24.78 13.66 -10.25
CA LYS A 383 -23.62 14.07 -11.05
C LYS A 383 -22.60 14.80 -10.19
N VAL A 384 -21.33 14.79 -10.62
CA VAL A 384 -20.22 15.40 -9.87
C VAL A 384 -20.48 16.85 -9.47
N ASN A 385 -21.13 17.64 -10.34
CA ASN A 385 -21.48 19.04 -10.08
C ASN A 385 -22.69 19.23 -9.15
N GLU A 386 -23.40 18.18 -8.78
CA GLU A 386 -24.53 18.17 -7.85
C GLU A 386 -24.15 17.71 -6.44
N LEU A 387 -22.90 17.22 -6.28
CA LEU A 387 -22.43 16.67 -5.02
C LEU A 387 -22.10 17.75 -4.00
N ASP A 388 -22.51 17.51 -2.77
CA ASP A 388 -22.03 18.26 -1.62
C ASP A 388 -20.64 17.75 -1.23
N ASN A 389 -19.64 18.62 -1.34
CA ASN A 389 -18.24 18.29 -1.08
C ASN A 389 -17.83 18.50 0.38
N SER A 390 -18.76 18.93 1.25
CA SER A 390 -18.49 19.17 2.67
C SER A 390 -18.23 17.88 3.43
N GLN A 391 -17.45 17.96 4.51
CA GLN A 391 -17.17 16.80 5.35
C GLN A 391 -18.45 16.26 6.00
N ASP A 392 -19.41 17.12 6.36
CA ASP A 392 -20.69 16.71 6.94
C ASP A 392 -21.53 15.85 5.97
N ALA A 393 -21.47 16.13 4.67
CA ALA A 393 -22.13 15.31 3.65
C ALA A 393 -21.41 13.98 3.43
N ILE A 394 -20.08 14.02 3.40
CA ILE A 394 -19.21 12.84 3.23
C ILE A 394 -19.37 11.88 4.41
N ASP A 395 -19.59 12.39 5.62
CA ASP A 395 -19.73 11.59 6.84
C ASP A 395 -21.10 10.89 6.97
N ARG A 396 -22.02 11.14 6.05
CA ARG A 396 -23.31 10.42 6.00
C ARG A 396 -23.13 9.04 5.37
N ILE A 397 -23.18 8.00 6.19
CA ILE A 397 -23.03 6.62 5.76
C ILE A 397 -24.37 6.07 5.26
N GLY A 398 -24.34 5.36 4.14
CA GLY A 398 -25.46 4.65 3.55
C GLY A 398 -24.97 3.50 2.67
N VAL A 399 -25.81 3.13 1.69
CA VAL A 399 -25.50 2.11 0.66
C VAL A 399 -26.02 2.65 -0.67
N TYR A 400 -25.23 3.52 -1.30
CA TYR A 400 -25.61 4.28 -2.48
C TYR A 400 -25.23 3.54 -3.75
N GLU A 401 -26.15 3.32 -4.66
CA GLU A 401 -25.87 2.64 -5.92
C GLU A 401 -24.94 3.47 -6.82
N GLY A 402 -24.07 2.76 -7.53
CA GLY A 402 -23.02 3.30 -8.40
C GLY A 402 -21.65 3.30 -7.71
N GLY A 403 -20.66 2.67 -8.34
CA GLY A 403 -19.27 2.55 -7.87
C GLY A 403 -18.51 1.50 -8.69
N GLY A 404 -17.20 1.43 -8.60
CA GLY A 404 -16.40 0.51 -9.38
C GLY A 404 -16.63 0.66 -10.88
N TYR A 405 -16.81 1.90 -11.35
CA TYR A 405 -17.15 2.28 -12.74
C TYR A 405 -18.56 1.92 -13.21
N LEU A 406 -19.31 1.10 -12.43
CA LEU A 406 -20.65 0.64 -12.77
C LEU A 406 -21.73 1.57 -12.21
N LEU A 407 -22.72 1.88 -13.05
CA LEU A 407 -23.91 2.63 -12.65
C LEU A 407 -24.82 1.80 -11.74
N HIS A 408 -24.94 0.50 -12.00
CA HIS A 408 -25.85 -0.42 -11.31
C HIS A 408 -25.16 -1.66 -10.75
N GLY A 409 -25.70 -2.19 -9.66
CA GLY A 409 -25.29 -3.46 -9.05
C GLY A 409 -24.06 -3.38 -8.16
N VAL A 410 -23.35 -2.25 -8.12
CA VAL A 410 -22.28 -1.97 -7.17
C VAL A 410 -22.67 -0.77 -6.33
N PHE A 411 -22.38 -0.80 -5.04
CA PHE A 411 -22.79 0.21 -4.08
C PHE A 411 -21.57 0.72 -3.31
N ARG A 412 -21.62 1.99 -2.90
CA ARG A 412 -20.60 2.70 -2.14
C ARG A 412 -21.17 3.28 -0.84
N PRO A 413 -20.32 3.63 0.16
CA PRO A 413 -20.79 3.97 1.51
C PRO A 413 -21.28 5.41 1.66
N SER A 414 -20.94 6.32 0.75
CA SER A 414 -21.30 7.75 0.84
C SER A 414 -21.63 8.30 -0.55
N ASP A 415 -22.46 9.37 -0.58
CA ASP A 415 -22.71 10.08 -1.83
C ASP A 415 -21.45 10.67 -2.44
N ASN A 416 -20.53 11.16 -1.59
CA ASN A 416 -19.25 11.67 -2.04
C ASN A 416 -18.11 11.24 -1.13
N CYS A 417 -16.92 11.11 -1.69
CA CYS A 417 -15.72 10.64 -1.01
C CYS A 417 -14.48 11.04 -1.83
N ARG A 418 -13.31 11.08 -1.20
CA ARG A 418 -12.03 11.19 -1.92
C ARG A 418 -11.89 10.13 -3.02
N MET A 419 -12.42 8.92 -2.81
CA MET A 419 -12.42 7.85 -3.80
C MET A 419 -13.45 8.04 -4.93
N ARG A 420 -14.27 9.08 -4.87
CA ARG A 420 -15.22 9.44 -5.92
C ARG A 420 -14.83 10.70 -6.69
N THR A 421 -14.42 11.76 -5.97
CA THR A 421 -14.08 13.05 -6.60
C THR A 421 -12.88 13.73 -5.97
N ASN A 422 -12.16 14.49 -6.78
CA ASN A 422 -11.06 15.34 -6.32
C ASN A 422 -11.54 16.54 -5.48
N GLU A 423 -12.81 16.90 -5.57
CA GLU A 423 -13.44 18.02 -4.87
C GLU A 423 -13.91 17.67 -3.45
N ALA A 424 -14.08 16.38 -3.15
CA ALA A 424 -14.45 15.91 -1.83
C ALA A 424 -13.48 16.42 -0.75
N ALA A 425 -13.99 16.84 0.42
CA ALA A 425 -13.16 17.32 1.52
C ALA A 425 -12.18 16.26 2.04
N GLY A 426 -12.55 14.96 1.98
CA GLY A 426 -11.73 13.85 2.44
C GLY A 426 -12.33 12.49 2.15
N PHE A 427 -11.78 11.47 2.77
CA PHE A 427 -12.34 10.13 2.76
C PHE A 427 -13.62 10.03 3.60
N CYS A 428 -14.56 9.20 3.17
CA CYS A 428 -15.75 8.85 3.94
C CYS A 428 -15.38 8.00 5.19
N PRO A 429 -16.29 7.83 6.16
CA PRO A 429 -16.00 7.08 7.39
C PRO A 429 -15.57 5.63 7.13
N VAL A 430 -16.12 4.96 6.12
CA VAL A 430 -15.77 3.58 5.77
C VAL A 430 -14.35 3.50 5.24
N CYS A 431 -13.97 4.38 4.32
CA CYS A 431 -12.61 4.47 3.81
C CYS A 431 -11.62 4.82 4.93
N ARG A 432 -11.98 5.78 5.83
CA ARG A 432 -11.13 6.11 6.99
C ARG A 432 -10.95 4.92 7.93
N ARG A 433 -12.01 4.13 8.20
CA ARG A 433 -11.91 2.91 8.99
C ARG A 433 -10.93 1.93 8.35
N ALA A 434 -11.11 1.61 7.07
CA ALA A 434 -10.24 0.68 6.36
C ALA A 434 -8.76 1.08 6.42
N LEU A 435 -8.47 2.37 6.16
CA LEU A 435 -7.10 2.91 6.25
C LEU A 435 -6.55 2.89 7.68
N SER A 436 -7.38 3.19 8.69
CA SER A 436 -6.98 3.14 10.11
C SER A 436 -6.67 1.72 10.56
N ASP A 437 -7.54 0.77 10.22
CA ASP A 437 -7.36 -0.64 10.55
C ASP A 437 -6.07 -1.19 9.92
N PHE A 438 -5.73 -0.73 8.72
CA PHE A 438 -4.50 -1.09 8.04
C PHE A 438 -3.26 -0.56 8.81
N ILE A 439 -3.25 0.74 9.17
CA ILE A 439 -2.16 1.34 9.94
C ILE A 439 -1.98 0.61 11.28
N LEU A 440 -3.07 0.36 12.01
CA LEU A 440 -3.04 -0.34 13.30
C LEU A 440 -2.56 -1.78 13.15
N PHE A 441 -2.98 -2.48 12.11
CA PHE A 441 -2.53 -3.84 11.83
C PHE A 441 -1.02 -3.94 11.59
N TYR A 442 -0.45 -2.98 10.85
CA TYR A 442 0.98 -2.95 10.53
C TYR A 442 1.85 -2.50 11.70
N THR A 443 1.39 -1.52 12.48
CA THR A 443 2.20 -0.92 13.54
C THR A 443 2.02 -1.58 14.92
N GLY A 444 1.06 -2.50 15.03
CA GLY A 444 0.65 -3.08 16.31
C GLY A 444 -0.10 -2.07 17.19
N ASN A 445 -0.98 -2.54 18.04
CA ASN A 445 -1.63 -1.72 19.07
C ASN A 445 -0.80 -1.74 20.35
#